data_53435f5ccb86f956dd4482d426d917e7
#
_entry.id   53435f5ccb86f956dd4482d426d917e7
#
_cell.length_a   1.000
_cell.length_b   1.000
_cell.length_c   1.000
_cell.angle_alpha   90.00
_cell.angle_beta   90.00
_cell.angle_gamma   90.00
#
_symmetry.space_group_name_H-M   'P 1'
#
loop_
_entity.id
_entity.type
_entity.pdbx_description
1 polymer ?
#
loop_
_entity_poly.entity_id
_entity_poly.type
_entity_poly.pdbx_seq_one_letter_code
_entity_poly.pdbx_strand_id
1 'polypeptide(L)'
;SRGLGDVYKRQDFRFPLTEVFERHLSKYPAPTNLNIWYLFGFLLIVVLAMQIITGLWLMMNYTNSAEEAFSSVEYIMRDVEYGWLIRYMHAAGASAFFALIYLHMFRGMMYGSYQKPRELIWLGGWFTYLILMAEGFTGYVLPWGQMSFWAAQVIISLFSSIPVVGEDLATWIRGDYLVSGITLSRLFAFHVVLLPILLIAIVFFHILALHEIGSNNPDGIDVKKHLDEDGVPLDTKPFFPYDISHDIFALGVFLIISVSYTHLTLPTK
;
A
#
# COMPACT_ATOMS: atom_id res chain seq x y z
N SER A 1 4.51 -19.59 42.64
CA SER A 1 4.65 -18.62 41.54
C SER A 1 3.76 -19.06 40.39
N ARG A 2 2.68 -18.34 40.18
CA ARG A 2 1.86 -18.53 38.98
C ARG A 2 2.74 -18.08 37.81
N GLY A 3 3.22 -19.04 37.03
CA GLY A 3 4.19 -18.79 35.97
C GLY A 3 3.61 -17.93 34.85
N LEU A 4 4.47 -17.23 34.09
CA LEU A 4 4.13 -16.46 32.88
C LEU A 4 3.22 -17.25 31.93
N GLY A 5 3.36 -18.58 31.85
CA GLY A 5 2.51 -19.45 31.05
C GLY A 5 1.01 -19.41 31.46
N ASP A 6 0.66 -19.18 32.71
CA ASP A 6 -0.74 -19.03 33.10
C ASP A 6 -1.33 -17.68 32.75
N VAL A 7 -0.48 -16.64 32.61
CA VAL A 7 -0.88 -15.31 32.15
C VAL A 7 -1.20 -15.37 30.66
N TYR A 8 -0.34 -15.98 29.84
CA TYR A 8 -0.56 -16.15 28.40
C TYR A 8 -1.81 -17.00 28.11
N LYS A 9 -2.01 -18.11 28.80
CA LYS A 9 -3.23 -18.94 28.66
C LYS A 9 -4.52 -18.17 28.96
N ARG A 10 -4.52 -17.31 29.99
CA ARG A 10 -5.67 -16.46 30.33
C ARG A 10 -5.91 -15.36 29.30
N GLN A 11 -4.84 -14.82 28.75
CA GLN A 11 -4.93 -13.82 27.68
C GLN A 11 -5.49 -14.44 26.41
N ASP A 12 -4.96 -15.58 25.99
CA ASP A 12 -5.40 -16.29 24.79
C ASP A 12 -6.84 -16.79 24.90
N PHE A 13 -7.30 -17.16 26.09
CA PHE A 13 -8.71 -17.51 26.33
C PHE A 13 -9.65 -16.31 26.09
N ARG A 14 -9.21 -15.09 26.36
CA ARG A 14 -10.01 -13.88 26.18
C ARG A 14 -9.88 -13.31 24.77
N PHE A 15 -8.70 -13.38 24.22
CA PHE A 15 -8.36 -12.91 22.87
C PHE A 15 -7.20 -13.76 22.34
N PRO A 16 -7.44 -14.64 21.34
CA PRO A 16 -6.49 -15.68 20.92
C PRO A 16 -5.33 -15.13 20.08
N LEU A 17 -4.53 -14.22 20.67
CA LEU A 17 -3.40 -13.58 20.00
C LEU A 17 -2.34 -14.57 19.55
N THR A 18 -2.04 -15.55 20.40
CA THR A 18 -1.03 -16.57 20.09
C THR A 18 -1.47 -17.43 18.91
N GLU A 19 -2.73 -17.87 18.89
CA GLU A 19 -3.28 -18.65 17.79
C GLU A 19 -3.29 -17.86 16.48
N VAL A 20 -3.72 -16.59 16.53
CA VAL A 20 -3.73 -15.70 15.34
C VAL A 20 -2.30 -15.49 14.83
N PHE A 21 -1.34 -15.21 15.71
CA PHE A 21 0.06 -15.05 15.34
C PHE A 21 0.65 -16.33 14.74
N GLU A 22 0.39 -17.48 15.36
CA GLU A 22 0.89 -18.76 14.85
C GLU A 22 0.28 -19.10 13.49
N ARG A 23 -1.02 -18.94 13.34
CA ARG A 23 -1.74 -19.30 12.11
C ARG A 23 -1.35 -18.40 10.92
N HIS A 24 -1.20 -17.11 11.15
CA HIS A 24 -1.03 -16.14 10.06
C HIS A 24 0.43 -15.69 9.85
N LEU A 25 1.32 -15.94 10.79
CA LEU A 25 2.73 -15.54 10.70
C LEU A 25 3.68 -16.71 10.92
N SER A 26 3.82 -17.20 12.16
CA SER A 26 4.94 -18.10 12.46
C SER A 26 4.81 -19.49 11.83
N LYS A 27 3.62 -20.07 11.80
CA LYS A 27 3.35 -21.41 11.25
C LYS A 27 2.67 -21.39 9.89
N TYR A 28 2.53 -20.21 9.27
CA TYR A 28 1.98 -20.12 7.92
C TYR A 28 2.85 -20.92 6.94
N PRO A 29 2.27 -21.89 6.20
CA PRO A 29 3.04 -22.75 5.30
C PRO A 29 3.33 -22.00 4.00
N ALA A 30 4.58 -21.57 3.84
CA ALA A 30 5.05 -20.91 2.62
C ALA A 30 5.68 -21.95 1.67
N PRO A 31 5.38 -21.93 0.36
CA PRO A 31 6.00 -22.81 -0.62
C PRO A 31 7.53 -22.67 -0.60
N THR A 32 8.24 -23.81 -0.69
CA THR A 32 9.73 -23.83 -0.62
C THR A 32 10.40 -23.23 -1.85
N ASN A 33 9.72 -23.18 -3.00
CA ASN A 33 10.20 -22.70 -4.28
C ASN A 33 9.89 -21.24 -4.59
N LEU A 34 9.51 -20.43 -3.58
CA LEU A 34 9.31 -18.99 -3.78
C LEU A 34 10.62 -18.31 -4.16
N ASN A 35 10.53 -17.37 -5.10
CA ASN A 35 11.66 -16.59 -5.60
C ASN A 35 11.45 -15.09 -5.37
N ILE A 36 12.40 -14.26 -5.82
CA ILE A 36 12.40 -12.80 -5.62
C ILE A 36 11.09 -12.09 -6.04
N TRP A 37 10.36 -12.64 -7.01
CA TRP A 37 9.09 -12.05 -7.47
C TRP A 37 7.98 -12.09 -6.41
N TYR A 38 8.12 -12.89 -5.37
CA TYR A 38 7.15 -13.00 -4.28
C TYR A 38 7.37 -11.98 -3.16
N LEU A 39 8.54 -11.32 -3.13
CA LEU A 39 8.89 -10.31 -2.12
C LEU A 39 8.13 -8.99 -2.28
N PHE A 40 7.63 -8.67 -3.48
CA PHE A 40 6.97 -7.38 -3.74
C PHE A 40 5.70 -7.16 -2.91
N GLY A 41 4.99 -8.23 -2.53
CA GLY A 41 3.83 -8.12 -1.65
C GLY A 41 4.19 -7.59 -0.26
N PHE A 42 5.27 -8.09 0.32
CA PHE A 42 5.79 -7.60 1.59
C PHE A 42 6.27 -6.15 1.50
N LEU A 43 7.05 -5.82 0.48
CA LEU A 43 7.53 -4.46 0.25
C LEU A 43 6.39 -3.45 0.08
N LEU A 44 5.29 -3.83 -0.56
CA LEU A 44 4.09 -2.99 -0.69
C LEU A 44 3.45 -2.68 0.67
N ILE A 45 3.41 -3.64 1.60
CA ILE A 45 2.91 -3.41 2.97
C ILE A 45 3.82 -2.42 3.70
N VAL A 46 5.14 -2.58 3.58
CA VAL A 46 6.11 -1.67 4.21
C VAL A 46 5.97 -0.24 3.66
N VAL A 47 5.85 -0.10 2.34
CA VAL A 47 5.67 1.21 1.71
C VAL A 47 4.32 1.80 2.09
N LEU A 48 3.24 1.01 2.17
CA LEU A 48 1.93 1.50 2.64
C LEU A 48 2.04 2.07 4.06
N ALA A 49 2.67 1.33 4.98
CA ALA A 49 2.88 1.81 6.35
C ALA A 49 3.70 3.11 6.37
N MET A 50 4.77 3.19 5.57
CA MET A 50 5.59 4.39 5.43
C MET A 50 4.78 5.58 4.91
N GLN A 51 3.93 5.38 3.89
CA GLN A 51 3.08 6.44 3.33
C GLN A 51 2.09 6.96 4.35
N ILE A 52 1.47 6.09 5.14
CA ILE A 52 0.55 6.51 6.21
C ILE A 52 1.29 7.32 7.28
N ILE A 53 2.41 6.83 7.77
CA ILE A 53 3.19 7.50 8.84
C ILE A 53 3.68 8.88 8.36
N THR A 54 4.29 8.94 7.19
CA THR A 54 4.79 10.20 6.62
C THR A 54 3.66 11.14 6.26
N GLY A 55 2.53 10.64 5.74
CA GLY A 55 1.35 11.43 5.42
C GLY A 55 0.70 12.07 6.64
N LEU A 56 0.54 11.31 7.73
CA LEU A 56 0.03 11.83 9.01
C LEU A 56 0.94 12.93 9.57
N TRP A 57 2.26 12.76 9.45
CA TRP A 57 3.21 13.78 9.88
C TRP A 57 3.11 15.04 9.02
N LEU A 58 3.03 14.90 7.70
CA LEU A 58 2.88 16.04 6.79
C LEU A 58 1.58 16.80 7.05
N MET A 59 0.49 16.09 7.33
CA MET A 59 -0.82 16.68 7.62
C MET A 59 -0.78 17.62 8.83
N MET A 60 0.07 17.38 9.83
CA MET A 60 0.19 18.23 11.01
C MET A 60 0.72 19.64 10.70
N ASN A 61 1.42 19.82 9.58
CA ASN A 61 2.04 21.08 9.18
C ASN A 61 1.47 21.64 7.87
N TYR A 62 0.56 20.93 7.22
CA TYR A 62 -0.04 21.32 5.96
C TYR A 62 -1.32 22.16 6.20
N THR A 63 -1.45 23.26 5.49
CA THR A 63 -2.65 24.10 5.52
C THR A 63 -3.52 23.84 4.29
N ASN A 64 -4.74 23.35 4.51
CA ASN A 64 -5.69 23.02 3.45
C ASN A 64 -6.48 24.26 3.01
N SER A 65 -5.84 25.19 2.33
CA SER A 65 -6.51 26.35 1.69
C SER A 65 -5.83 26.68 0.36
N ALA A 66 -6.57 27.23 -0.59
CA ALA A 66 -6.01 27.59 -1.89
C ALA A 66 -4.93 28.69 -1.78
N GLU A 67 -5.01 29.53 -0.77
CA GLU A 67 -4.09 30.63 -0.51
C GLU A 67 -2.79 30.15 0.13
N GLU A 68 -2.84 29.14 1.01
CA GLU A 68 -1.73 28.78 1.89
C GLU A 68 -1.17 27.38 1.64
N ALA A 69 -1.85 26.52 0.86
CA ALA A 69 -1.41 25.14 0.65
C ALA A 69 0.02 25.07 0.10
N PHE A 70 0.32 25.85 -0.92
CA PHE A 70 1.66 25.86 -1.52
C PHE A 70 2.73 26.36 -0.53
N SER A 71 2.46 27.49 0.13
CA SER A 71 3.40 28.07 1.11
C SER A 71 3.59 27.16 2.34
N SER A 72 2.56 26.44 2.77
CA SER A 72 2.68 25.45 3.85
C SER A 72 3.60 24.28 3.48
N VAL A 73 3.57 23.82 2.21
CA VAL A 73 4.53 22.82 1.73
C VAL A 73 5.95 23.39 1.67
N GLU A 74 6.14 24.65 1.26
CA GLU A 74 7.44 25.30 1.31
C GLU A 74 7.95 25.45 2.75
N TYR A 75 7.08 25.83 3.69
CA TYR A 75 7.39 25.87 5.11
C TYR A 75 7.85 24.52 5.65
N ILE A 76 7.14 23.43 5.32
CA ILE A 76 7.56 22.07 5.66
C ILE A 76 8.96 21.78 5.12
N MET A 77 9.23 22.17 3.89
CA MET A 77 10.51 21.87 3.24
C MET A 77 11.70 22.65 3.76
N ARG A 78 11.48 23.87 4.28
CA ARG A 78 12.55 24.81 4.59
C ARG A 78 12.74 25.07 6.08
N ASP A 79 11.64 25.15 6.83
CA ASP A 79 11.65 25.66 8.20
C ASP A 79 11.37 24.58 9.25
N VAL A 80 10.64 23.51 8.89
CA VAL A 80 10.36 22.41 9.81
C VAL A 80 11.54 21.45 9.86
N GLU A 81 12.02 21.14 11.05
CA GLU A 81 13.15 20.23 11.24
C GLU A 81 12.85 18.85 10.66
N TYR A 82 13.72 18.33 9.79
CA TYR A 82 13.53 17.09 8.99
C TYR A 82 12.30 17.11 8.07
N GLY A 83 11.60 18.21 7.90
CA GLY A 83 10.41 18.29 7.06
C GLY A 83 10.69 17.95 5.60
N TRP A 84 11.82 18.40 5.05
CA TRP A 84 12.28 18.03 3.72
C TRP A 84 12.43 16.51 3.54
N LEU A 85 12.98 15.83 4.54
CA LEU A 85 13.18 14.38 4.49
C LEU A 85 11.82 13.64 4.44
N ILE A 86 10.91 13.97 5.33
CA ILE A 86 9.58 13.34 5.40
C ILE A 86 8.79 13.63 4.11
N ARG A 87 8.87 14.86 3.59
CA ARG A 87 8.19 15.23 2.34
C ARG A 87 8.74 14.45 1.14
N TYR A 88 10.08 14.30 1.04
CA TYR A 88 10.67 13.49 -0.01
C TYR A 88 10.39 12.00 0.15
N MET A 89 10.43 11.47 1.36
CA MET A 89 10.05 10.07 1.62
C MET A 89 8.62 9.79 1.17
N HIS A 90 7.70 10.71 1.44
CA HIS A 90 6.31 10.58 1.02
C HIS A 90 6.17 10.62 -0.51
N ALA A 91 6.78 11.60 -1.16
CA ALA A 91 6.68 11.76 -2.61
C ALA A 91 7.42 10.65 -3.39
N ALA A 92 8.65 10.31 -3.01
CA ALA A 92 9.41 9.22 -3.63
C ALA A 92 8.79 7.86 -3.30
N GLY A 93 8.27 7.69 -2.08
CA GLY A 93 7.55 6.51 -1.66
C GLY A 93 6.29 6.24 -2.48
N ALA A 94 5.55 7.27 -2.89
CA ALA A 94 4.43 7.11 -3.82
C ALA A 94 4.90 6.54 -5.16
N SER A 95 6.00 7.03 -5.73
CA SER A 95 6.58 6.50 -6.96
C SER A 95 7.07 5.05 -6.79
N ALA A 96 7.70 4.74 -5.67
CA ALA A 96 8.13 3.39 -5.32
C ALA A 96 6.93 2.44 -5.18
N PHE A 97 5.83 2.91 -4.60
CA PHE A 97 4.59 2.14 -4.47
C PHE A 97 4.07 1.69 -5.84
N PHE A 98 4.00 2.61 -6.81
CA PHE A 98 3.59 2.27 -8.18
C PHE A 98 4.56 1.31 -8.87
N ALA A 99 5.86 1.51 -8.73
CA ALA A 99 6.85 0.57 -9.28
C ALA A 99 6.68 -0.85 -8.70
N LEU A 100 6.53 -0.95 -7.38
CA LEU A 100 6.35 -2.23 -6.71
C LEU A 100 5.03 -2.93 -7.07
N ILE A 101 3.93 -2.18 -7.19
CA ILE A 101 2.64 -2.78 -7.53
C ILE A 101 2.61 -3.27 -8.97
N TYR A 102 3.28 -2.60 -9.91
CA TYR A 102 3.43 -3.10 -11.27
C TYR A 102 4.20 -4.43 -11.30
N LEU A 103 5.30 -4.54 -10.56
CA LEU A 103 6.07 -5.78 -10.46
C LEU A 103 5.26 -6.88 -9.76
N HIS A 104 4.49 -6.54 -8.74
CA HIS A 104 3.59 -7.46 -8.04
C HIS A 104 2.48 -7.99 -8.96
N MET A 105 1.83 -7.13 -9.73
CA MET A 105 0.81 -7.52 -10.72
C MET A 105 1.43 -8.34 -11.85
N PHE A 106 2.58 -7.93 -12.37
CA PHE A 106 3.30 -8.66 -13.41
C PHE A 106 3.64 -10.08 -12.96
N ARG A 107 4.08 -10.27 -11.72
CA ARG A 107 4.29 -11.59 -11.14
C ARG A 107 2.99 -12.41 -11.13
N GLY A 108 1.87 -11.79 -10.74
CA GLY A 108 0.57 -12.46 -10.75
C GLY A 108 0.16 -12.94 -12.14
N MET A 109 0.43 -12.14 -13.17
CA MET A 109 0.17 -12.51 -14.58
C MET A 109 1.13 -13.60 -15.06
N MET A 110 2.42 -13.45 -14.78
CA MET A 110 3.48 -14.36 -15.25
C MET A 110 3.28 -15.79 -14.72
N TYR A 111 2.87 -15.94 -13.46
CA TYR A 111 2.66 -17.25 -12.83
C TYR A 111 1.18 -17.70 -12.82
N GLY A 112 0.29 -17.01 -13.53
CA GLY A 112 -1.12 -17.39 -13.60
C GLY A 112 -1.87 -17.29 -12.27
N SER A 113 -1.44 -16.42 -11.35
CA SER A 113 -2.06 -16.28 -10.02
C SER A 113 -3.47 -15.68 -10.06
N TYR A 114 -3.98 -15.33 -11.23
CA TYR A 114 -5.38 -14.89 -11.46
C TYR A 114 -6.33 -16.04 -11.72
N GLN A 115 -5.82 -17.27 -11.92
CA GLN A 115 -6.63 -18.45 -12.21
C GLN A 115 -7.20 -19.06 -10.92
N LYS A 116 -8.19 -19.95 -11.12
CA LYS A 116 -8.79 -20.73 -10.02
C LYS A 116 -7.74 -21.42 -9.15
N PRO A 117 -7.90 -21.37 -7.84
CA PRO A 117 -8.99 -20.78 -7.03
C PRO A 117 -8.71 -19.35 -6.54
N ARG A 118 -7.84 -18.56 -7.20
CA ARG A 118 -7.28 -17.28 -6.73
C ARG A 118 -7.93 -16.04 -7.36
N GLU A 119 -9.07 -16.19 -8.05
CA GLU A 119 -9.76 -15.10 -8.75
C GLU A 119 -10.13 -13.96 -7.80
N LEU A 120 -10.58 -14.27 -6.60
CA LEU A 120 -10.96 -13.26 -5.61
C LEU A 120 -9.75 -12.45 -5.13
N ILE A 121 -8.59 -13.10 -4.97
CA ILE A 121 -7.33 -12.44 -4.63
C ILE A 121 -6.94 -11.46 -5.75
N TRP A 122 -7.05 -11.91 -7.00
CA TRP A 122 -6.73 -11.09 -8.17
C TRP A 122 -7.65 -9.88 -8.28
N LEU A 123 -8.97 -10.07 -8.16
CA LEU A 123 -9.95 -8.98 -8.20
C LEU A 123 -9.73 -7.98 -7.05
N GLY A 124 -9.49 -8.47 -5.84
CA GLY A 124 -9.15 -7.62 -4.69
C GLY A 124 -7.90 -6.78 -4.96
N GLY A 125 -6.85 -7.39 -5.53
CA GLY A 125 -5.64 -6.68 -5.96
C GLY A 125 -5.91 -5.62 -7.03
N TRP A 126 -6.79 -5.92 -7.98
CA TRP A 126 -7.17 -4.98 -9.03
C TRP A 126 -7.91 -3.75 -8.47
N PHE A 127 -8.86 -3.96 -7.56
CA PHE A 127 -9.52 -2.86 -6.86
C PHE A 127 -8.55 -2.04 -6.00
N THR A 128 -7.60 -2.71 -5.32
CA THR A 128 -6.52 -2.03 -4.59
C THR A 128 -5.73 -1.10 -5.51
N TYR A 129 -5.37 -1.56 -6.71
CA TYR A 129 -4.66 -0.76 -7.70
C TYR A 129 -5.46 0.47 -8.15
N LEU A 130 -6.76 0.32 -8.43
CA LEU A 130 -7.61 1.46 -8.82
C LEU A 130 -7.71 2.51 -7.72
N ILE A 131 -7.84 2.07 -6.47
CA ILE A 131 -7.88 2.99 -5.31
C ILE A 131 -6.52 3.67 -5.14
N LEU A 132 -5.42 2.94 -5.32
CA LEU A 132 -4.08 3.52 -5.28
C LEU A 132 -3.87 4.57 -6.37
N MET A 133 -4.42 4.39 -7.56
CA MET A 133 -4.38 5.42 -8.61
C MET A 133 -5.12 6.69 -8.18
N ALA A 134 -6.31 6.53 -7.58
CA ALA A 134 -7.06 7.66 -7.04
C ALA A 134 -6.31 8.33 -5.87
N GLU A 135 -5.68 7.54 -5.00
CA GLU A 135 -4.86 8.02 -3.89
C GLU A 135 -3.66 8.84 -4.39
N GLY A 136 -2.92 8.32 -5.37
CA GLY A 136 -1.79 9.03 -5.97
C GLY A 136 -2.20 10.33 -6.65
N PHE A 137 -3.32 10.33 -7.37
CA PHE A 137 -3.85 11.53 -8.01
C PHE A 137 -4.27 12.59 -7.00
N THR A 138 -5.07 12.22 -6.00
CA THR A 138 -5.55 13.17 -4.99
C THR A 138 -4.39 13.77 -4.20
N GLY A 139 -3.37 12.96 -3.84
CA GLY A 139 -2.16 13.44 -3.17
C GLY A 139 -1.29 14.36 -4.01
N TYR A 140 -1.20 14.11 -5.33
CA TYR A 140 -0.45 14.98 -6.24
C TYR A 140 -1.05 16.39 -6.36
N VAL A 141 -2.35 16.54 -6.13
CA VAL A 141 -3.02 17.85 -6.18
C VAL A 141 -2.71 18.70 -4.94
N LEU A 142 -2.44 18.10 -3.77
CA LEU A 142 -2.34 18.82 -2.50
C LEU A 142 -1.25 19.91 -2.44
N PRO A 143 -0.07 19.79 -3.09
CA PRO A 143 0.89 20.89 -3.11
C PRO A 143 0.37 22.17 -3.77
N TRP A 144 -0.71 22.11 -4.51
CA TRP A 144 -1.44 23.23 -5.11
C TRP A 144 -0.58 24.19 -5.94
N GLY A 145 0.50 23.67 -6.52
CA GLY A 145 1.31 24.39 -7.50
C GLY A 145 0.72 24.30 -8.91
N GLN A 146 1.37 24.91 -9.88
CA GLN A 146 0.93 24.92 -11.29
C GLN A 146 0.69 23.52 -11.85
N MET A 147 1.60 22.59 -11.59
CA MET A 147 1.46 21.20 -12.06
C MET A 147 0.26 20.50 -11.39
N SER A 148 0.05 20.72 -10.09
CA SER A 148 -1.07 20.16 -9.34
C SER A 148 -2.41 20.65 -9.88
N PHE A 149 -2.53 21.96 -10.10
CA PHE A 149 -3.74 22.60 -10.62
C PHE A 149 -4.12 22.09 -12.01
N TRP A 150 -3.16 22.10 -12.94
CA TRP A 150 -3.42 21.65 -14.31
C TRP A 150 -3.64 20.15 -14.40
N ALA A 151 -2.96 19.35 -13.58
CA ALA A 151 -3.25 17.92 -13.48
C ALA A 151 -4.67 17.65 -12.98
N ALA A 152 -5.14 18.38 -11.96
CA ALA A 152 -6.51 18.30 -11.49
C ALA A 152 -7.50 18.66 -12.61
N GLN A 153 -7.24 19.74 -13.32
CA GLN A 153 -8.07 20.19 -14.44
C GLN A 153 -8.22 19.11 -15.52
N VAL A 154 -7.09 18.52 -15.94
CA VAL A 154 -7.08 17.50 -17.01
C VAL A 154 -7.76 16.21 -16.52
N ILE A 155 -7.37 15.69 -15.37
CA ILE A 155 -7.85 14.39 -14.90
C ILE A 155 -9.34 14.45 -14.55
N ILE A 156 -9.81 15.51 -13.90
CA ILE A 156 -11.24 15.66 -13.60
C ILE A 156 -12.05 15.82 -14.89
N SER A 157 -11.51 16.51 -15.92
CA SER A 157 -12.22 16.64 -17.19
C SER A 157 -12.38 15.31 -17.95
N LEU A 158 -11.54 14.31 -17.70
CA LEU A 158 -11.73 12.97 -18.27
C LEU A 158 -13.04 12.31 -17.79
N PHE A 159 -13.48 12.59 -16.56
CA PHE A 159 -14.76 12.09 -16.07
C PHE A 159 -15.94 12.72 -16.83
N SER A 160 -15.82 13.94 -17.33
CA SER A 160 -16.88 14.58 -18.13
C SER A 160 -17.18 13.83 -19.43
N SER A 161 -16.24 13.05 -19.96
CA SER A 161 -16.44 12.24 -21.17
C SER A 161 -17.28 10.97 -20.96
N ILE A 162 -17.63 10.62 -19.72
CA ILE A 162 -18.51 9.50 -19.45
C ILE A 162 -19.94 9.86 -19.90
N PRO A 163 -20.56 9.05 -20.79
CA PRO A 163 -21.90 9.34 -21.27
C PRO A 163 -22.92 9.44 -20.12
N VAL A 164 -23.85 10.39 -20.25
CA VAL A 164 -25.00 10.64 -19.37
C VAL A 164 -24.65 11.25 -18.01
N VAL A 165 -23.67 10.72 -17.28
CA VAL A 165 -23.36 11.12 -15.89
C VAL A 165 -22.06 11.90 -15.75
N GLY A 166 -21.28 12.04 -16.81
CA GLY A 166 -19.89 12.53 -16.74
C GLY A 166 -19.78 13.98 -16.24
N GLU A 167 -20.58 14.87 -16.75
CA GLU A 167 -20.55 16.28 -16.32
C GLU A 167 -20.96 16.46 -14.85
N ASP A 168 -22.01 15.77 -14.44
CA ASP A 168 -22.46 15.82 -13.03
C ASP A 168 -21.39 15.21 -12.10
N LEU A 169 -20.77 14.11 -12.51
CA LEU A 169 -19.69 13.48 -11.76
C LEU A 169 -18.46 14.39 -11.67
N ALA A 170 -18.04 15.00 -12.78
CA ALA A 170 -16.91 15.92 -12.77
C ALA A 170 -17.17 17.16 -11.91
N THR A 171 -18.37 17.71 -11.97
CA THR A 171 -18.82 18.83 -11.12
C THR A 171 -18.86 18.41 -9.65
N TRP A 172 -19.33 17.19 -9.37
CA TRP A 172 -19.34 16.66 -8.02
C TRP A 172 -17.92 16.45 -7.47
N ILE A 173 -16.98 15.93 -8.26
CA ILE A 173 -15.57 15.77 -7.86
C ILE A 173 -14.92 17.13 -7.59
N ARG A 174 -15.12 18.09 -8.49
CA ARG A 174 -14.59 19.46 -8.33
C ARG A 174 -15.22 20.18 -7.13
N GLY A 175 -16.51 19.96 -6.90
CA GLY A 175 -17.29 20.71 -5.94
C GLY A 175 -17.72 22.08 -6.43
N ASP A 176 -17.34 22.45 -7.63
CA ASP A 176 -17.62 23.71 -8.30
C ASP A 176 -17.58 23.48 -9.82
N TYR A 177 -17.94 24.50 -10.60
CA TYR A 177 -17.82 24.49 -12.06
C TYR A 177 -16.34 24.52 -12.53
N LEU A 178 -15.48 25.14 -11.73
CA LEU A 178 -14.04 25.25 -11.98
C LEU A 178 -13.23 24.60 -10.85
N VAL A 179 -11.98 24.24 -11.14
CA VAL A 179 -11.03 23.81 -10.10
C VAL A 179 -10.73 24.99 -9.19
N SER A 180 -11.02 24.84 -7.91
CA SER A 180 -10.97 25.91 -6.90
C SER A 180 -10.53 25.38 -5.53
N GLY A 181 -10.50 26.23 -4.51
CA GLY A 181 -10.22 25.83 -3.13
C GLY A 181 -11.16 24.75 -2.60
N ILE A 182 -12.41 24.70 -3.09
CA ILE A 182 -13.37 23.63 -2.76
C ILE A 182 -12.87 22.30 -3.32
N THR A 183 -12.32 22.29 -4.53
CA THR A 183 -11.72 21.10 -5.13
C THR A 183 -10.56 20.60 -4.29
N LEU A 184 -9.66 21.50 -3.87
CA LEU A 184 -8.54 21.15 -2.99
C LEU A 184 -9.03 20.51 -1.69
N SER A 185 -10.03 21.10 -1.03
CA SER A 185 -10.58 20.59 0.23
C SER A 185 -11.21 19.20 0.07
N ARG A 186 -11.90 18.94 -1.02
CA ARG A 186 -12.49 17.61 -1.30
C ARG A 186 -11.39 16.57 -1.57
N LEU A 187 -10.42 16.90 -2.41
CA LEU A 187 -9.32 15.98 -2.72
C LEU A 187 -8.44 15.72 -1.49
N PHE A 188 -8.26 16.71 -0.62
CA PHE A 188 -7.61 16.53 0.68
C PHE A 188 -8.38 15.53 1.56
N ALA A 189 -9.68 15.66 1.69
CA ALA A 189 -10.49 14.72 2.47
C ALA A 189 -10.44 13.29 1.89
N PHE A 190 -10.42 13.15 0.57
CA PHE A 190 -10.25 11.85 -0.08
C PHE A 190 -8.90 11.26 0.21
N HIS A 191 -7.81 12.01 0.00
CA HIS A 191 -6.44 11.54 0.19
C HIS A 191 -6.10 11.20 1.64
N VAL A 192 -6.56 12.01 2.60
CA VAL A 192 -6.14 11.84 4.00
C VAL A 192 -7.05 10.88 4.78
N VAL A 193 -8.31 10.74 4.37
CA VAL A 193 -9.30 9.97 5.14
C VAL A 193 -9.88 8.82 4.33
N LEU A 194 -10.63 9.14 3.28
CA LEU A 194 -11.49 8.15 2.63
C LEU A 194 -10.69 7.05 1.91
N LEU A 195 -9.77 7.45 1.04
CA LEU A 195 -9.00 6.50 0.22
C LEU A 195 -8.01 5.67 1.05
N PRO A 196 -7.27 6.23 2.04
CA PRO A 196 -6.41 5.41 2.90
C PRO A 196 -7.19 4.37 3.71
N ILE A 197 -8.34 4.73 4.29
CA ILE A 197 -9.18 3.78 5.02
C ILE A 197 -9.68 2.67 4.10
N LEU A 198 -10.15 3.02 2.90
CA LEU A 198 -10.60 2.06 1.92
C LEU A 198 -9.46 1.17 1.42
N LEU A 199 -8.28 1.74 1.19
CA LEU A 199 -7.08 1.01 0.78
C LEU A 199 -6.67 -0.01 1.84
N ILE A 200 -6.58 0.40 3.11
CA ILE A 200 -6.27 -0.50 4.23
C ILE A 200 -7.29 -1.64 4.31
N ALA A 201 -8.58 -1.32 4.21
CA ALA A 201 -9.64 -2.32 4.29
C ALA A 201 -9.52 -3.36 3.16
N ILE A 202 -9.32 -2.93 1.92
CA ILE A 202 -9.19 -3.85 0.78
C ILE A 202 -7.89 -4.65 0.85
N VAL A 203 -6.78 -4.03 1.25
CA VAL A 203 -5.50 -4.75 1.47
C VAL A 203 -5.66 -5.81 2.54
N PHE A 204 -6.36 -5.51 3.64
CA PHE A 204 -6.67 -6.49 4.68
C PHE A 204 -7.44 -7.70 4.12
N PHE A 205 -8.50 -7.47 3.35
CA PHE A 205 -9.25 -8.56 2.72
C PHE A 205 -8.45 -9.31 1.66
N HIS A 206 -7.58 -8.62 0.91
CA HIS A 206 -6.69 -9.24 -0.06
C HIS A 206 -5.71 -10.22 0.60
N ILE A 207 -5.10 -9.82 1.73
CA ILE A 207 -4.20 -10.68 2.52
C ILE A 207 -4.98 -11.82 3.17
N LEU A 208 -6.18 -11.55 3.71
CA LEU A 208 -7.02 -12.58 4.29
C LEU A 208 -7.37 -13.66 3.26
N ALA A 209 -7.79 -13.26 2.06
CA ALA A 209 -8.08 -14.20 0.97
C ALA A 209 -6.83 -15.00 0.55
N LEU A 210 -5.66 -14.35 0.55
CA LEU A 210 -4.38 -15.04 0.29
C LEU A 210 -4.10 -16.12 1.34
N HIS A 211 -4.32 -15.83 2.62
CA HIS A 211 -4.06 -16.78 3.70
C HIS A 211 -5.04 -17.97 3.68
N GLU A 212 -6.29 -17.73 3.32
CA GLU A 212 -7.29 -18.80 3.20
C GLU A 212 -7.00 -19.76 2.04
N ILE A 213 -6.63 -19.23 0.87
CA ILE A 213 -6.39 -20.02 -0.33
C ILE A 213 -4.96 -20.56 -0.37
N GLY A 214 -4.00 -19.78 0.09
CA GLY A 214 -2.56 -20.04 0.00
C GLY A 214 -1.88 -19.39 -1.20
N SER A 215 -0.59 -19.12 -1.04
CA SER A 215 0.24 -18.53 -2.09
C SER A 215 0.35 -19.45 -3.31
N ASN A 216 0.33 -18.87 -4.50
CA ASN A 216 0.81 -19.57 -5.68
C ASN A 216 2.35 -19.71 -5.62
N ASN A 217 2.91 -20.56 -6.47
CA ASN A 217 4.36 -20.74 -6.58
C ASN A 217 4.76 -20.87 -8.07
N PRO A 218 6.06 -20.77 -8.40
CA PRO A 218 6.52 -20.80 -9.78
C PRO A 218 6.11 -22.04 -10.59
N ASP A 219 6.00 -23.19 -9.94
CA ASP A 219 5.71 -24.47 -10.58
C ASP A 219 4.19 -24.76 -10.63
N GLY A 220 3.35 -23.90 -10.03
CA GLY A 220 1.91 -24.07 -9.98
C GLY A 220 1.44 -25.25 -9.12
N ILE A 221 2.28 -25.73 -8.21
CA ILE A 221 1.95 -26.85 -7.33
C ILE A 221 0.92 -26.40 -6.29
N ASP A 222 -0.15 -27.19 -6.16
CA ASP A 222 -1.14 -26.98 -5.09
C ASP A 222 -0.63 -27.64 -3.81
N VAL A 223 0.10 -26.88 -3.00
CA VAL A 223 0.72 -27.37 -1.76
C VAL A 223 -0.28 -27.94 -0.77
N LYS A 224 -1.56 -27.52 -0.81
CA LYS A 224 -2.62 -28.04 0.08
C LYS A 224 -3.09 -29.45 -0.29
N LYS A 225 -2.72 -29.96 -1.46
CA LYS A 225 -3.06 -31.33 -1.88
C LYS A 225 -2.02 -32.37 -1.49
N HIS A 226 -0.80 -31.94 -1.17
CA HIS A 226 0.30 -32.83 -0.83
C HIS A 226 0.64 -32.67 0.66
N LEU A 227 -0.07 -33.44 1.49
CA LEU A 227 0.05 -33.39 2.95
C LEU A 227 0.85 -34.59 3.44
N ASP A 228 1.58 -34.42 4.54
CA ASP A 228 2.17 -35.51 5.32
C ASP A 228 1.13 -36.19 6.21
N GLU A 229 1.59 -37.17 7.04
CA GLU A 229 0.73 -37.91 7.96
C GLU A 229 0.10 -37.02 9.04
N ASP A 230 0.70 -35.90 9.36
CA ASP A 230 0.22 -34.90 10.34
C ASP A 230 -0.64 -33.80 9.70
N GLY A 231 -0.89 -33.87 8.38
CA GLY A 231 -1.67 -32.91 7.62
C GLY A 231 -0.91 -31.61 7.27
N VAL A 232 0.41 -31.62 7.37
CA VAL A 232 1.27 -30.47 7.00
C VAL A 232 1.65 -30.58 5.52
N PRO A 233 1.57 -29.49 4.74
CA PRO A 233 1.94 -29.52 3.33
C PRO A 233 3.44 -29.84 3.13
N LEU A 234 3.74 -30.89 2.35
CA LEU A 234 5.09 -31.42 2.14
C LEU A 234 6.05 -30.43 1.45
N ASP A 235 5.52 -29.63 0.50
CA ASP A 235 6.31 -28.67 -0.29
C ASP A 235 6.37 -27.28 0.33
N THR A 236 6.23 -27.20 1.67
CA THR A 236 6.21 -25.93 2.40
C THR A 236 7.25 -25.90 3.53
N LYS A 237 7.53 -24.70 3.97
CA LYS A 237 8.31 -24.40 5.17
C LYS A 237 7.55 -23.36 6.00
N PRO A 238 7.76 -23.30 7.33
CA PRO A 238 7.20 -22.24 8.16
C PRO A 238 7.66 -20.86 7.67
N PHE A 239 6.76 -19.89 7.64
CA PHE A 239 7.11 -18.53 7.22
C PHE A 239 8.20 -17.94 8.11
N PHE A 240 8.06 -18.08 9.42
CA PHE A 240 9.11 -17.69 10.37
C PHE A 240 9.96 -18.90 10.80
N PRO A 241 11.29 -18.82 10.78
CA PRO A 241 12.13 -17.66 10.44
C PRO A 241 12.54 -17.60 8.95
N TYR A 242 12.12 -18.53 8.13
CA TYR A 242 12.73 -18.75 6.80
C TYR A 242 12.36 -17.65 5.79
N ASP A 243 11.09 -17.42 5.50
CA ASP A 243 10.72 -16.42 4.48
C ASP A 243 10.86 -14.99 4.99
N ILE A 244 10.61 -14.74 6.28
CA ILE A 244 10.84 -13.41 6.87
C ILE A 244 12.29 -12.94 6.74
N SER A 245 13.28 -13.85 6.74
CA SER A 245 14.69 -13.48 6.52
C SER A 245 14.92 -12.97 5.10
N HIS A 246 14.27 -13.54 4.10
CA HIS A 246 14.30 -13.05 2.72
C HIS A 246 13.60 -11.70 2.59
N ASP A 247 12.48 -11.53 3.26
CA ASP A 247 11.72 -10.27 3.28
C ASP A 247 12.55 -9.13 3.90
N ILE A 248 13.23 -9.38 5.03
CA ILE A 248 14.12 -8.40 5.68
C ILE A 248 15.32 -8.07 4.77
N PHE A 249 15.92 -9.06 4.12
CA PHE A 249 16.98 -8.82 3.15
C PHE A 249 16.50 -7.96 1.98
N ALA A 250 15.33 -8.29 1.41
CA ALA A 250 14.71 -7.51 0.34
C ALA A 250 14.42 -6.06 0.77
N LEU A 251 13.94 -5.87 2.00
CA LEU A 251 13.74 -4.55 2.58
C LEU A 251 15.05 -3.77 2.66
N GLY A 252 16.14 -4.40 3.11
CA GLY A 252 17.46 -3.78 3.15
C GLY A 252 17.93 -3.31 1.77
N VAL A 253 17.82 -4.15 0.76
CA VAL A 253 18.14 -3.81 -0.65
C VAL A 253 17.24 -2.68 -1.16
N PHE A 254 15.94 -2.76 -0.92
CA PHE A 254 14.99 -1.73 -1.32
C PHE A 254 15.31 -0.38 -0.68
N LEU A 255 15.63 -0.35 0.61
CA LEU A 255 15.99 0.88 1.30
C LEU A 255 17.29 1.50 0.74
N ILE A 256 18.30 0.68 0.44
CA ILE A 256 19.55 1.17 -0.19
C ILE A 256 19.24 1.82 -1.54
N ILE A 257 18.45 1.17 -2.39
CA ILE A 257 18.07 1.71 -3.70
C ILE A 257 17.24 2.99 -3.54
N SER A 258 16.24 2.97 -2.67
CA SER A 258 15.33 4.10 -2.43
C SER A 258 16.07 5.33 -1.89
N VAL A 259 16.95 5.15 -0.90
CA VAL A 259 17.77 6.23 -0.34
C VAL A 259 18.75 6.77 -1.38
N SER A 260 19.44 5.89 -2.11
CA SER A 260 20.37 6.30 -3.18
C SER A 260 19.64 7.09 -4.27
N TYR A 261 18.46 6.64 -4.70
CA TYR A 261 17.64 7.37 -5.67
C TYR A 261 17.24 8.75 -5.14
N THR A 262 16.77 8.83 -3.90
CA THR A 262 16.37 10.11 -3.27
C THR A 262 17.55 11.09 -3.22
N HIS A 263 18.75 10.63 -2.86
CA HIS A 263 19.93 11.50 -2.79
C HIS A 263 20.45 11.92 -4.17
N LEU A 264 20.40 11.04 -5.16
CA LEU A 264 20.90 11.36 -6.51
C LEU A 264 19.95 12.27 -7.30
N THR A 265 18.66 12.25 -6.99
CA THR A 265 17.65 13.03 -7.72
C THR A 265 17.25 14.33 -7.00
N LEU A 266 17.79 14.58 -5.80
CA LEU A 266 17.62 15.88 -5.17
C LEU A 266 18.22 16.97 -6.08
N PRO A 267 17.47 18.00 -6.45
CA PRO A 267 18.03 19.12 -7.20
C PRO A 267 19.13 19.72 -6.33
N THR A 268 20.37 19.55 -6.77
CA THR A 268 21.45 20.41 -6.31
C THR A 268 21.02 21.82 -6.64
N LYS A 269 20.86 22.66 -5.62
CA LYS A 269 20.33 24.04 -5.62
C LYS A 269 20.53 24.78 -6.92
#